data_df402328c34838cf418427d549bac18d
#
_entry.id   df402328c34838cf418427d549bac18d
#
_cell.length_a   1.000
_cell.length_b   1.000
_cell.length_c   1.000
_cell.angle_alpha   90.00
_cell.angle_beta   90.00
_cell.angle_gamma   90.00
#
_symmetry.space_group_name_H-M   'P 1'
#
loop_
_entity.id
_entity.type
_entity.pdbx_description
1 polymer ?
#
loop_
_entity_poly.entity_id
_entity_poly.type
_entity_poly.pdbx_seq_one_letter_code
_entity_poly.pdbx_strand_id
1 'polypeptide(L)' 'MLIHVTRGRLKHVRGEEINFFKAGDAFIESNNGGGHYVKNVGKKPAILHVGGVSVVGMPTAINE' A
#
# COMPACT_ATOMS: atom_id res chain seq x y z
N MET A 1 -12.49 -1.08 1.70
CA MET A 1 -11.54 -2.05 2.29
C MET A 1 -10.53 -1.30 3.13
N LEU A 2 -10.36 -1.71 4.36
CA LEU A 2 -9.39 -1.10 5.26
C LEU A 2 -8.05 -1.81 5.12
N ILE A 3 -6.99 -1.05 4.90
CA ILE A 3 -5.64 -1.57 4.79
C ILE A 3 -4.79 -0.96 5.89
N HIS A 4 -4.14 -1.81 6.65
CA HIS A 4 -3.26 -1.41 7.73
C HIS A 4 -1.83 -1.83 7.41
N VAL A 5 -0.93 -0.87 7.33
CA VAL A 5 0.47 -1.13 7.04
C VAL A 5 1.18 -1.49 8.33
N THR A 6 1.75 -2.67 8.41
CA THR A 6 2.47 -3.11 9.60
C THR A 6 3.98 -3.08 9.42
N ARG A 7 4.46 -3.12 8.18
CA ARG A 7 5.89 -3.00 7.87
C ARG A 7 6.08 -2.33 6.52
N GLY A 8 7.13 -1.56 6.41
CA GLY A 8 7.57 -1.00 5.14
C GLY A 8 6.98 0.36 4.85
N ARG A 9 7.17 0.78 3.62
CA ARG A 9 6.67 2.06 3.12
C ARG A 9 5.98 1.84 1.79
N LEU A 10 4.85 2.47 1.63
CA LEU A 10 4.07 2.37 0.41
C LEU A 10 3.80 3.74 -0.16
N LYS A 11 3.70 3.76 -1.48
CA LYS A 11 3.24 4.92 -2.24
C LYS A 11 1.92 4.54 -2.88
N HIS A 12 0.89 5.30 -2.59
CA HIS A 12 -0.43 5.12 -3.18
C HIS A 12 -0.67 6.24 -4.18
N VAL A 13 -0.92 5.88 -5.42
CA VAL A 13 -1.16 6.84 -6.49
C VAL A 13 -2.57 6.64 -7.02
N ARG A 14 -3.32 7.72 -7.03
CA ARG A 14 -4.68 7.73 -7.53
C ARG A 14 -4.89 8.98 -8.36
N GLY A 15 -4.86 8.84 -9.68
CA GLY A 15 -4.89 9.98 -10.56
C GLY A 15 -3.70 10.90 -10.30
N GLU A 16 -3.96 12.12 -9.89
CA GLU A 16 -2.92 13.09 -9.54
C GLU A 16 -2.58 13.09 -8.05
N GLU A 17 -3.31 12.32 -7.25
CA GLU A 17 -3.06 12.25 -5.82
C GLU A 17 -1.97 11.22 -5.52
N ILE A 18 -1.01 11.62 -4.73
CA ILE A 18 0.07 10.75 -4.28
C ILE A 18 0.11 10.81 -2.77
N ASN A 19 0.00 9.67 -2.14
CA ASN A 19 0.08 9.55 -0.68
C ASN A 19 1.11 8.52 -0.30
N PHE A 20 1.77 8.75 0.83
CA PHE A 20 2.74 7.81 1.36
C PHE A 20 2.26 7.27 2.69
N PHE A 21 2.42 5.97 2.86
CA PHE A 21 2.06 5.29 4.09
C PHE A 21 3.26 4.51 4.61
N LYS A 22 3.38 4.43 5.92
CA LYS A 22 4.45 3.70 6.57
C LYS A 22 3.88 2.80 7.65
N ALA A 23 4.72 2.00 8.27
CA ALA A 23 4.30 1.13 9.37
C ALA A 23 3.56 1.92 10.44
N GLY A 24 2.41 1.45 10.82
CA GLY A 24 1.50 2.12 11.76
C GLY A 24 0.39 2.90 11.09
N ASP A 25 0.49 3.18 9.79
CA ASP A 25 -0.56 3.89 9.09
C ASP A 25 -1.65 2.94 8.61
N ALA A 26 -2.84 3.48 8.43
CA ALA A 26 -3.95 2.75 7.87
C ALA A 26 -4.67 3.64 6.87
N PHE A 27 -5.25 3.02 5.86
CA PHE A 27 -6.01 3.77 4.87
C PHE A 27 -7.15 2.92 4.33
N ILE A 28 -8.13 3.60 3.76
CA ILE A 28 -9.28 2.94 3.15
C ILE A 28 -9.08 2.98 1.64
N GLU A 29 -9.13 1.81 1.03
CA GLU A 29 -9.08 1.70 -0.41
C GLU A 29 -10.46 1.38 -0.93
N SER A 30 -10.94 2.20 -1.86
CA SER A 30 -12.21 1.97 -2.51
C SER A 30 -11.97 1.75 -4.00
N ASN A 31 -12.78 0.89 -4.57
CA ASN A 31 -12.66 0.51 -5.96
C ASN A 31 -13.57 1.33 -6.86
N ASN A 32 -13.68 2.60 -6.57
CA ASN A 32 -14.60 3.51 -7.25
C ASN A 32 -14.00 4.08 -8.52
N GLY A 33 -13.84 3.25 -9.51
CA GLY A 33 -13.48 3.72 -10.84
C GLY A 33 -12.23 4.60 -10.92
N GLY A 34 -11.45 4.49 -11.88
CA GLY A 34 -10.21 5.21 -12.02
C GLY A 34 -9.03 4.34 -11.62
N GLY A 35 -7.95 4.49 -12.33
CA GLY A 35 -6.76 3.72 -12.08
C GLY A 35 -6.04 4.20 -10.82
N HIS A 36 -5.74 3.28 -9.96
CA HIS A 36 -4.90 3.55 -8.81
C HIS A 36 -3.96 2.37 -8.60
N TYR A 37 -2.83 2.64 -7.99
CA TYR A 37 -1.90 1.56 -7.67
C TYR A 37 -1.15 1.87 -6.38
N VAL A 38 -0.62 0.82 -5.79
CA VAL A 38 0.19 0.89 -4.59
C VAL A 38 1.54 0.29 -4.92
N LYS A 39 2.60 0.95 -4.52
CA LYS A 39 3.96 0.52 -4.79
C LYS A 39 4.76 0.53 -3.50
N ASN A 40 5.54 -0.52 -3.27
CA ASN A 40 6.48 -0.54 -2.16
C ASN A 40 7.70 0.31 -2.52
N VAL A 41 7.90 1.39 -1.79
CA VAL A 41 9.04 2.29 -2.00
C VAL A 41 10.11 2.15 -0.94
N GLY A 42 9.94 1.20 -0.03
CA GLY A 42 10.94 0.91 0.98
C GLY A 42 12.03 -0.01 0.47
N LYS A 43 13.02 -0.26 1.30
CA LYS A 43 14.13 -1.15 0.98
C LYS A 43 13.85 -2.61 1.35
N LYS A 44 12.80 -2.87 2.10
CA LYS A 44 12.40 -4.19 2.55
C LYS A 44 10.95 -4.44 2.14
N PRO A 45 10.55 -5.71 2.06
CA PRO A 45 9.15 -6.02 1.76
C PRO A 45 8.20 -5.36 2.76
N ALA A 46 7.10 -4.87 2.26
CA ALA A 46 6.05 -4.31 3.10
C ALA A 46 5.04 -5.40 3.47
N ILE A 47 4.43 -5.25 4.62
CA ILE A 47 3.40 -6.17 5.10
C ILE A 47 2.14 -5.38 5.38
N LEU A 48 1.05 -5.81 4.78
CA LEU A 48 -0.26 -5.17 4.91
C LEU A 48 -1.26 -6.15 5.51
N HIS A 49 -2.13 -5.64 6.35
CA HIS A 49 -3.31 -6.37 6.81
C HIS A 49 -4.51 -5.77 6.12
N VAL A 50 -5.23 -6.60 5.39
CA VAL A 50 -6.34 -6.17 4.55
C VAL A 50 -7.64 -6.71 5.14
N GLY A 51 -8.55 -5.80 5.48
CA GLY A 51 -9.85 -6.17 6.04
C GLY A 51 -9.79 -6.89 7.37
N GLY A 52 -8.66 -6.88 8.05
CA GLY A 52 -8.49 -7.57 9.31
C GLY A 52 -8.37 -9.09 9.23
N VAL A 53 -8.45 -9.66 8.03
CA VAL A 53 -8.45 -11.12 7.84
C VAL A 53 -7.35 -11.61 6.90
N SER A 54 -6.79 -10.73 6.09
CA SER A 54 -5.77 -11.11 5.11
C SER A 54 -4.47 -10.39 5.38
N VAL A 55 -3.37 -11.10 5.23
CA VAL A 55 -2.03 -10.52 5.31
C VAL A 55 -1.38 -10.63 3.94
N VAL A 56 -0.95 -9.51 3.42
CA VAL A 56 -0.34 -9.45 2.10
C VAL A 56 1.09 -8.97 2.23
N GLY A 57 2.02 -9.74 1.70
CA GLY A 57 3.40 -9.33 1.57
C GLY A 57 3.60 -8.65 0.22
N MET A 58 4.24 -7.50 0.23
CA MET A 58 4.51 -6.75 -0.98
C MET A 58 6.02 -6.61 -1.15
N PRO A 59 6.61 -7.26 -2.15
CA PRO A 59 8.04 -7.16 -2.37
C PRO A 59 8.44 -5.75 -2.79
N THR A 60 9.71 -5.44 -2.61
CA THR A 60 10.25 -4.16 -3.07
C THR A 60 10.10 -4.06 -4.58
N ALA A 61 9.84 -2.85 -5.05
CA ALA A 61 9.78 -2.61 -6.48
C ALA A 61 11.17 -2.78 -7.06
N ILE A 62 11.24 -3.52 -8.15
CA ILE A 62 12.48 -3.69 -8.90
C ILE A 62 12.35 -2.85 -10.15
N ASN A 63 13.28 -1.92 -10.30
CA ASN A 63 13.33 -1.12 -11.52
C ASN A 63 14.22 -1.82 -12.51
N GLU A 64 13.60 -2.22 -13.55
CA GLU A 64 14.28 -2.89 -14.64
C GLU A 64 14.87 -1.87 -15.60
#